data_ee65c948d3929049ba031c44fa6b0b04
#
_entry.id   ee65c948d3929049ba031c44fa6b0b04
#
_cell.length_a   1.000
_cell.length_b   1.000
_cell.length_c   1.000
_cell.angle_alpha   90.00
_cell.angle_beta   90.00
_cell.angle_gamma   90.00
#
_symmetry.space_group_name_H-M   'P 1'
#
loop_
_entity.id
_entity.type
_entity.pdbx_description
1 polymer ?
#
loop_
_entity_poly.entity_id
_entity_poly.type
_entity_poly.pdbx_seq_one_letter_code
_entity_poly.pdbx_strand_id
1 'polypeptide(L)'
;MDEVAKRWIAGGTSLVVVTRGAQGIIGYTEHGFEEVAGAKVTVVDTVGAGDTVGAILVEGIIKHSVIGLQGQVLNAVLHRAAIAAGITVSRAGAQPPRLHELVEALDA
;
A
#
# COMPACT_ATOMS: atom_id res chain seq x y z
N MET A 1 -8.67 7.99 12.57
CA MET A 1 -8.64 7.16 11.34
C MET A 1 -9.05 5.73 11.59
N ASP A 2 -8.53 5.13 12.64
CA ASP A 2 -8.86 3.75 12.97
C ASP A 2 -10.36 3.54 13.19
N GLU A 3 -11.01 4.43 13.95
CA GLU A 3 -12.46 4.34 14.20
C GLU A 3 -13.27 4.55 12.93
N VAL A 4 -12.85 5.45 12.06
CA VAL A 4 -13.52 5.67 10.77
C VAL A 4 -13.43 4.42 9.91
N ALA A 5 -12.23 3.83 9.81
CA ALA A 5 -12.02 2.60 9.06
C ALA A 5 -12.89 1.46 9.60
N LYS A 6 -12.91 1.27 10.93
CA LYS A 6 -13.74 0.25 11.56
C LYS A 6 -15.22 0.47 11.28
N ARG A 7 -15.67 1.73 11.29
CA ARG A 7 -17.07 2.07 11.00
C ARG A 7 -17.43 1.71 9.56
N TRP A 8 -16.55 1.99 8.61
CA TRP A 8 -16.79 1.65 7.21
C TRP A 8 -16.83 0.14 7.00
N ILE A 9 -15.94 -0.59 7.65
CA ILE A 9 -15.93 -2.06 7.59
C ILE A 9 -17.25 -2.62 8.17
N ALA A 10 -17.68 -2.11 9.32
CA ALA A 10 -18.94 -2.52 9.94
C ALA A 10 -20.15 -2.22 9.05
N GLY A 11 -20.06 -1.16 8.22
CA GLY A 11 -21.09 -0.79 7.26
C GLY A 11 -21.08 -1.56 5.95
N GLY A 12 -20.16 -2.54 5.79
CA GLY A 12 -20.11 -3.39 4.60
C GLY A 12 -18.95 -3.15 3.64
N THR A 13 -18.08 -2.18 3.92
CA THR A 13 -16.86 -1.98 3.13
C THR A 13 -15.92 -3.16 3.35
N SER A 14 -15.43 -3.77 2.27
CA SER A 14 -14.61 -4.98 2.37
C SER A 14 -13.15 -4.71 2.73
N LEU A 15 -12.62 -3.56 2.32
CA LEU A 15 -11.22 -3.21 2.55
C LEU A 15 -11.09 -1.69 2.66
N VAL A 16 -10.40 -1.23 3.69
CA VAL A 16 -10.02 0.17 3.85
C VAL A 16 -8.50 0.23 4.01
N VAL A 17 -7.85 1.00 3.16
CA VAL A 17 -6.39 1.19 3.21
C VAL A 17 -6.09 2.63 3.58
N VAL A 18 -5.27 2.81 4.61
CA VAL A 18 -4.85 4.12 5.09
C VAL A 18 -3.35 4.27 4.90
N THR A 19 -2.95 5.25 4.10
CA THR A 19 -1.55 5.58 3.91
C THR A 19 -1.15 6.63 4.95
N ARG A 20 0.03 6.46 5.56
CA ARG A 20 0.53 7.32 6.63
C ARG A 20 1.93 7.85 6.34
N GLY A 21 2.26 8.05 5.06
CA GLY A 21 3.57 8.54 4.64
C GLY A 21 4.70 7.64 5.13
N ALA A 22 5.69 8.25 5.78
CA ALA A 22 6.85 7.52 6.32
C ALA A 22 6.48 6.48 7.39
N GLN A 23 5.30 6.59 8.00
CA GLN A 23 4.85 5.65 9.02
C GLN A 23 4.25 4.36 8.44
N GLY A 24 4.07 4.31 7.13
CA GLY A 24 3.63 3.09 6.46
C GLY A 24 2.17 3.06 6.09
N ILE A 25 1.63 1.85 5.95
CA ILE A 25 0.30 1.60 5.43
C ILE A 25 -0.43 0.61 6.32
N ILE A 26 -1.70 0.87 6.60
CA ILE A 26 -2.58 -0.08 7.31
C ILE A 26 -3.73 -0.45 6.39
N GLY A 27 -4.06 -1.74 6.32
CA GLY A 27 -5.25 -2.25 5.65
C GLY A 27 -6.19 -2.89 6.65
N TYR A 28 -7.46 -2.50 6.62
CA TYR A 28 -8.52 -3.02 7.50
C TYR A 28 -9.49 -3.86 6.69
N THR A 29 -9.84 -5.02 7.23
CA THR A 29 -10.89 -5.90 6.68
C THR A 29 -11.81 -6.35 7.81
N GLU A 30 -12.88 -7.05 7.47
CA GLU A 30 -13.77 -7.64 8.49
C GLU A 30 -13.06 -8.71 9.34
N HIS A 31 -11.94 -9.25 8.85
CA HIS A 31 -11.17 -10.27 9.55
C HIS A 31 -10.02 -9.70 10.39
N GLY A 32 -9.85 -8.38 10.42
CA GLY A 32 -8.80 -7.73 11.18
C GLY A 32 -8.02 -6.72 10.34
N PHE A 33 -6.80 -6.46 10.72
CA PHE A 33 -5.96 -5.48 9.99
C PHE A 33 -4.54 -6.01 9.80
N GLU A 34 -3.86 -5.42 8.82
CA GLU A 34 -2.44 -5.64 8.56
C GLU A 34 -1.75 -4.28 8.47
N GLU A 35 -0.57 -4.19 9.03
CA GLU A 35 0.21 -2.95 9.05
C GLU A 35 1.61 -3.23 8.53
N VAL A 36 2.10 -2.38 7.62
CA VAL A 36 3.47 -2.45 7.13
C VAL A 36 4.17 -1.13 7.35
N ALA A 37 5.47 -1.18 7.64
CA ALA A 37 6.28 0.01 7.79
C ALA A 37 6.49 0.70 6.45
N GLY A 38 6.70 2.01 6.47
CA GLY A 38 7.11 2.76 5.31
C GLY A 38 8.53 2.40 4.87
N ALA A 39 8.82 2.56 3.59
CA ALA A 39 10.17 2.36 3.08
C ALA A 39 11.11 3.44 3.64
N LYS A 40 12.34 3.03 3.96
CA LYS A 40 13.37 3.97 4.44
C LYS A 40 14.07 4.55 3.22
N VAL A 41 13.63 5.71 2.77
CA VAL A 41 14.17 6.39 1.58
C VAL A 41 14.34 7.88 1.86
N THR A 42 15.21 8.53 1.07
CA THR A 42 15.29 9.98 1.06
C THR A 42 14.13 10.52 0.22
N VAL A 43 13.25 11.28 0.85
CA VAL A 43 12.10 11.87 0.15
C VAL A 43 12.55 13.08 -0.67
N VAL A 44 12.32 13.04 -1.97
CA VAL A 44 12.59 14.16 -2.89
C VAL A 44 11.28 14.86 -3.23
N ASP A 45 10.22 14.08 -3.48
CA ASP A 45 8.93 14.63 -3.88
C ASP A 45 7.84 13.64 -3.49
N THR A 46 6.80 14.12 -2.82
CA THR A 46 5.67 13.26 -2.41
C THR A 46 4.59 13.11 -3.48
N VAL A 47 4.72 13.83 -4.60
CA VAL A 47 3.74 13.76 -5.69
C VAL A 47 3.69 12.35 -6.26
N GLY A 48 2.48 11.82 -6.41
CA GLY A 48 2.25 10.51 -7.01
C GLY A 48 2.35 9.32 -6.06
N ALA A 49 2.72 9.53 -4.79
CA ALA A 49 2.83 8.41 -3.83
C ALA A 49 1.50 7.69 -3.65
N GLY A 50 0.40 8.43 -3.46
CA GLY A 50 -0.93 7.85 -3.33
C GLY A 50 -1.38 7.11 -4.58
N ASP A 51 -1.09 7.67 -5.76
CA ASP A 51 -1.41 7.02 -7.03
C ASP A 51 -0.65 5.71 -7.21
N THR A 52 0.63 5.68 -6.78
CA THR A 52 1.45 4.47 -6.83
C THR A 52 0.87 3.39 -5.92
N VAL A 53 0.48 3.74 -4.70
CA VAL A 53 -0.18 2.79 -3.78
C VAL A 53 -1.47 2.27 -4.41
N GLY A 54 -2.29 3.16 -4.96
CA GLY A 54 -3.54 2.79 -5.64
C GLY A 54 -3.31 1.79 -6.77
N ALA A 55 -2.30 2.00 -7.60
CA ALA A 55 -1.97 1.10 -8.70
C ALA A 55 -1.60 -0.30 -8.20
N ILE A 56 -0.79 -0.39 -7.14
CA ILE A 56 -0.41 -1.68 -6.55
C ILE A 56 -1.63 -2.38 -5.93
N LEU A 57 -2.53 -1.63 -5.31
CA LEU A 57 -3.76 -2.21 -4.77
C LEU A 57 -4.65 -2.77 -5.86
N VAL A 58 -4.78 -2.06 -6.99
CA VAL A 58 -5.54 -2.56 -8.16
C VAL A 58 -4.91 -3.85 -8.68
N GLU A 59 -3.59 -3.91 -8.80
CA GLU A 59 -2.87 -5.12 -9.17
C GLU A 59 -3.22 -6.28 -8.23
N GLY A 60 -3.20 -6.01 -6.92
CA GLY A 60 -3.54 -7.01 -5.90
C GLY A 60 -4.99 -7.49 -6.03
N ILE A 61 -5.93 -6.58 -6.28
CA ILE A 61 -7.34 -6.91 -6.46
C ILE A 61 -7.54 -7.80 -7.70
N ILE A 62 -6.86 -7.47 -8.79
CA ILE A 62 -6.94 -8.26 -10.03
C ILE A 62 -6.42 -9.69 -9.78
N LYS A 63 -5.33 -9.81 -9.03
CA LYS A 63 -4.66 -11.09 -8.79
C LYS A 63 -5.38 -11.96 -7.74
N HIS A 64 -5.89 -11.34 -6.67
CA HIS A 64 -6.39 -12.06 -5.49
C HIS A 64 -7.87 -11.86 -5.20
N SER A 65 -8.55 -10.96 -5.90
CA SER A 65 -9.88 -10.41 -5.57
C SER A 65 -9.84 -9.63 -4.24
N VAL A 66 -10.88 -8.85 -3.98
CA VAL A 66 -10.98 -8.09 -2.72
C VAL A 66 -11.09 -9.05 -1.52
N ILE A 67 -11.85 -10.12 -1.68
CA ILE A 67 -12.04 -11.13 -0.62
C ILE A 67 -10.71 -11.82 -0.27
N GLY A 68 -9.83 -12.03 -1.24
CA GLY A 68 -8.52 -12.63 -1.02
C GLY A 68 -7.50 -11.72 -0.33
N LEU A 69 -7.77 -10.41 -0.28
CA LEU A 69 -6.85 -9.44 0.34
C LEU A 69 -7.07 -9.38 1.85
N GLN A 70 -6.57 -10.37 2.55
CA GLN A 70 -6.61 -10.44 4.01
C GLN A 70 -5.41 -11.23 4.50
N GLY A 71 -5.07 -11.08 5.78
CA GLY A 71 -3.98 -11.80 6.40
C GLY A 71 -2.65 -11.55 5.69
N GLN A 72 -1.88 -12.61 5.48
CA GLN A 72 -0.55 -12.52 4.89
C GLN A 72 -0.56 -12.04 3.44
N VAL A 73 -1.61 -12.36 2.69
CA VAL A 73 -1.77 -11.88 1.30
C VAL A 73 -1.90 -10.36 1.30
N LEU A 74 -2.76 -9.83 2.16
CA LEU A 74 -2.90 -8.38 2.31
C LEU A 74 -1.58 -7.75 2.75
N ASN A 75 -0.91 -8.33 3.74
CA ASN A 75 0.38 -7.81 4.21
C ASN A 75 1.39 -7.72 3.07
N ALA A 76 1.50 -8.76 2.25
CA ALA A 76 2.42 -8.77 1.11
C ALA A 76 2.10 -7.68 0.09
N VAL A 77 0.82 -7.46 -0.21
CA VAL A 77 0.39 -6.41 -1.14
C VAL A 77 0.70 -5.03 -0.56
N LEU A 78 0.43 -4.80 0.74
CA LEU A 78 0.73 -3.53 1.40
C LEU A 78 2.25 -3.28 1.44
N HIS A 79 3.05 -4.30 1.70
CA HIS A 79 4.50 -4.17 1.68
C HIS A 79 5.00 -3.78 0.29
N ARG A 80 4.50 -4.44 -0.75
CA ARG A 80 4.81 -4.09 -2.14
C ARG A 80 4.42 -2.64 -2.45
N ALA A 81 3.26 -2.20 -1.97
CA ALA A 81 2.80 -0.82 -2.15
C ALA A 81 3.70 0.18 -1.43
N ALA A 82 4.15 -0.13 -0.21
CA ALA A 82 5.05 0.74 0.55
C ALA A 82 6.40 0.89 -0.13
N ILE A 83 6.97 -0.19 -0.66
CA ILE A 83 8.24 -0.14 -1.40
C ILE A 83 8.07 0.65 -2.70
N ALA A 84 7.00 0.42 -3.44
CA ALA A 84 6.72 1.16 -4.68
C ALA A 84 6.55 2.66 -4.42
N ALA A 85 5.81 3.04 -3.39
CA ALA A 85 5.63 4.44 -3.00
C ALA A 85 6.97 5.06 -2.58
N GLY A 86 7.82 4.31 -1.89
CA GLY A 86 9.16 4.74 -1.52
C GLY A 86 10.00 5.09 -2.75
N ILE A 87 9.96 4.28 -3.78
CA ILE A 87 10.66 4.56 -5.04
C ILE A 87 10.10 5.84 -5.67
N THR A 88 8.77 5.99 -5.72
CA THR A 88 8.13 7.17 -6.28
C THR A 88 8.58 8.45 -5.59
N VAL A 89 8.57 8.49 -4.24
CA VAL A 89 8.92 9.70 -3.49
C VAL A 89 10.42 9.99 -3.46
N SER A 90 11.25 9.02 -3.82
CA SER A 90 12.71 9.19 -3.83
C SER A 90 13.22 9.91 -5.08
N ARG A 91 12.33 10.29 -5.98
CA ARG A 91 12.71 10.97 -7.23
C ARG A 91 11.71 12.08 -7.56
N ALA A 92 12.15 13.06 -8.36
CA ALA A 92 11.36 14.23 -8.68
C ALA A 92 10.21 13.88 -9.63
N GLY A 93 9.07 14.54 -9.42
CA GLY A 93 7.87 14.33 -10.22
C GLY A 93 7.18 13.00 -9.90
N ALA A 94 6.02 12.81 -10.47
CA ALA A 94 5.22 11.59 -10.25
C ALA A 94 5.73 10.45 -11.13
N GLN A 95 6.90 9.91 -10.80
CA GLN A 95 7.53 8.83 -11.56
C GLN A 95 7.41 7.51 -10.80
N PRO A 96 6.38 6.69 -11.09
CA PRO A 96 6.25 5.40 -10.44
C PRO A 96 7.40 4.46 -10.86
N PRO A 97 7.70 3.44 -10.05
CA PRO A 97 8.76 2.50 -10.40
C PRO A 97 8.40 1.68 -11.64
N ARG A 98 9.41 1.32 -12.39
CA ARG A 98 9.28 0.26 -13.38
C ARG A 98 9.29 -1.09 -12.66
N LEU A 99 8.74 -2.11 -13.29
CA LEU A 99 8.64 -3.42 -12.65
C LEU A 99 10.00 -3.94 -12.15
N HIS A 100 11.06 -3.82 -12.95
CA HIS A 100 12.37 -4.30 -12.55
C HIS A 100 12.93 -3.56 -11.32
N GLU A 101 12.64 -2.26 -11.19
CA GLU A 101 13.05 -1.48 -10.03
C GLU A 101 12.36 -1.96 -8.76
N LEU A 102 11.07 -2.26 -8.87
CA LEU A 102 10.28 -2.75 -7.75
C LEU A 102 10.74 -4.15 -7.34
N VAL A 103 10.97 -5.04 -8.29
CA VAL A 103 11.44 -6.40 -8.02
C VAL A 103 12.79 -6.37 -7.33
N GLU A 104 13.74 -5.56 -7.80
CA GLU A 104 15.05 -5.41 -7.18
C GLU A 104 14.93 -4.89 -5.73
N ALA A 105 14.07 -3.91 -5.50
CA ALA A 105 13.87 -3.34 -4.17
C ALA A 105 13.24 -4.35 -3.20
N LEU A 106 12.32 -5.19 -3.68
CA LEU A 106 11.68 -6.22 -2.87
C LEU A 106 12.64 -7.36 -2.51
N ASP A 107 13.61 -7.65 -3.39
CA ASP A 107 14.60 -8.70 -3.18
C ASP A 107 15.79 -8.25 -2.34
N ALA A 108 15.90 -6.96 -2.07
CA ALA A 108 17.01 -6.39 -1.31
C ALA A 108 16.96 -6.72 0.18
#